data_973625a6163aa72d852694e53c1d586b
#
_entry.id   973625a6163aa72d852694e53c1d586b
#
_cell.length_a   1.000
_cell.length_b   1.000
_cell.length_c   1.000
_cell.angle_alpha   90.00
_cell.angle_beta   90.00
_cell.angle_gamma   90.00
#
_symmetry.space_group_name_H-M   'P 1'
#
loop_
_entity.id
_entity.type
_entity.pdbx_description
1 polymer ?
#
loop_
_entity_poly.entity_id
_entity_poly.type
_entity_poly.pdbx_seq_one_letter_code
_entity_poly.pdbx_strand_id
1 'polypeptide(L)'
;MTVYRKNIVINVGETFSEDLTLLSADGNGVVDLTGFTAQSKLRKSPTNYRFADIQVGIKSAADGLVNISIASSITKFLQGGRHVYDVVLTRPSGFKLVAVEGNALVRSGITTMVHYFGSP
;
A
#
# COMPACT_ATOMS: atom_id res chain seq x y z
N MET A 1 18.70 4.67 2.13
CA MET A 1 17.31 5.11 1.91
C MET A 1 16.61 5.24 3.24
N THR A 2 15.95 6.36 3.44
CA THR A 2 15.16 6.59 4.64
C THR A 2 13.77 5.97 4.46
N VAL A 3 13.23 5.37 5.52
CA VAL A 3 11.88 4.83 5.47
C VAL A 3 10.90 6.00 5.30
N TYR A 4 10.07 5.94 4.29
CA TYR A 4 9.07 6.95 4.00
C TYR A 4 7.77 6.57 4.70
N ARG A 5 7.22 7.50 5.49
CA ARG A 5 5.96 7.25 6.21
C ARG A 5 4.81 7.88 5.45
N LYS A 6 3.83 7.07 5.13
CA LYS A 6 2.65 7.53 4.40
C LYS A 6 1.42 6.80 4.92
N ASN A 7 0.48 7.54 5.45
CA ASN A 7 -0.80 6.98 5.83
C ASN A 7 -1.74 6.98 4.63
N ILE A 8 -2.53 5.93 4.50
CA ILE A 8 -3.44 5.77 3.37
C ILE A 8 -4.85 5.48 3.88
N VAL A 9 -5.82 5.74 3.01
CA VAL A 9 -7.24 5.45 3.28
C VAL A 9 -7.74 4.53 2.18
N ILE A 10 -8.33 3.41 2.58
CA ILE A 10 -8.88 2.42 1.66
C ILE A 10 -10.38 2.35 1.92
N ASN A 11 -11.19 2.54 0.90
CA ASN A 11 -12.64 2.43 1.02
C ASN A 11 -13.08 1.05 0.58
N VAL A 12 -13.81 0.36 1.46
CA VAL A 12 -14.31 -0.98 1.17
C VAL A 12 -15.18 -0.94 -0.09
N GLY A 13 -14.90 -1.84 -1.03
CA GLY A 13 -15.67 -1.94 -2.27
C GLY A 13 -15.16 -1.06 -3.39
N GLU A 14 -14.20 -0.18 -3.12
CA GLU A 14 -13.60 0.67 -4.15
C GLU A 14 -12.22 0.16 -4.53
N THR A 15 -11.82 0.39 -5.76
CA THR A 15 -10.44 0.17 -6.16
C THR A 15 -9.58 1.22 -5.47
N PHE A 16 -8.55 0.76 -4.76
CA PHE A 16 -7.57 1.64 -4.15
C PHE A 16 -6.37 1.75 -5.08
N SER A 17 -5.89 2.95 -5.32
CA SER A 17 -4.67 3.18 -6.11
C SER A 17 -4.04 4.48 -5.69
N GLU A 18 -2.74 4.46 -5.47
CA GLU A 18 -2.00 5.65 -5.08
C GLU A 18 -0.57 5.57 -5.58
N ASP A 19 -0.05 6.70 -6.07
CA ASP A 19 1.32 6.81 -6.52
C ASP A 19 2.18 7.37 -5.38
N LEU A 20 3.38 6.82 -5.25
CA LEU A 20 4.34 7.26 -4.24
C LEU A 20 5.67 7.53 -4.93
N THR A 21 6.31 8.65 -4.58
CA THR A 21 7.65 8.97 -5.05
C THR A 21 8.62 8.75 -3.90
N LEU A 22 9.61 7.89 -4.11
CA LEU A 22 10.59 7.55 -3.08
C LEU A 22 11.78 8.47 -3.22
N LEU A 23 12.11 9.15 -2.12
CA LEU A 23 13.20 10.11 -2.10
C LEU A 23 14.45 9.48 -1.51
N SER A 24 15.61 9.97 -1.92
CA SER A 24 16.87 9.56 -1.34
C SER A 24 16.95 9.99 0.12
N ALA A 25 17.87 9.39 0.88
CA ALA A 25 17.98 9.65 2.31
C ALA A 25 18.27 11.12 2.64
N ASP A 26 18.94 11.84 1.74
CA ASP A 26 19.26 13.26 1.94
C ASP A 26 18.13 14.18 1.47
N GLY A 27 17.09 13.64 0.85
CA GLY A 27 15.96 14.42 0.37
C GLY A 27 16.23 15.24 -0.88
N ASN A 28 17.42 15.13 -1.47
CA ASN A 28 17.80 15.96 -2.60
C ASN A 28 17.52 15.33 -3.95
N GLY A 29 16.94 14.17 -3.99
CA GLY A 29 16.61 13.51 -5.26
C GLY A 29 15.76 12.30 -5.03
N VAL A 30 15.42 11.64 -6.13
CA VAL A 30 14.61 10.42 -6.09
C VAL A 30 15.51 9.21 -6.08
N VAL A 31 14.97 8.09 -5.61
CA VAL A 31 15.69 6.81 -5.61
C VAL A 31 15.55 6.18 -6.98
N ASP A 32 16.67 5.78 -7.58
CA ASP A 32 16.63 5.02 -8.82
C ASP A 32 16.33 3.56 -8.50
N LEU A 33 15.19 3.09 -8.97
CA LEU A 33 14.68 1.75 -8.67
C LEU A 33 14.98 0.74 -9.79
N THR A 34 15.87 1.05 -10.70
CA THR A 34 16.22 0.14 -11.80
C THR A 34 16.70 -1.21 -11.23
N GLY A 35 16.06 -2.28 -11.66
CA GLY A 35 16.41 -3.63 -11.21
C GLY A 35 15.81 -4.03 -9.87
N PHE A 36 15.11 -3.13 -9.20
CA PHE A 36 14.44 -3.45 -7.93
C PHE A 36 13.13 -4.19 -8.20
N THR A 37 12.74 -5.01 -7.23
CA THR A 37 11.38 -5.54 -7.17
C THR A 37 10.75 -5.05 -5.87
N ALA A 38 9.41 -5.08 -5.83
CA ALA A 38 8.69 -4.54 -4.70
C ALA A 38 7.51 -5.44 -4.32
N GLN A 39 7.19 -5.45 -3.03
CA GLN A 39 5.99 -6.11 -2.55
C GLN A 39 5.43 -5.32 -1.38
N SER A 40 4.14 -5.47 -1.14
CA SER A 40 3.45 -4.73 -0.09
C SER A 40 2.36 -5.59 0.50
N LYS A 41 2.15 -5.45 1.80
CA LYS A 41 1.13 -6.21 2.52
C LYS A 41 0.40 -5.30 3.50
N LEU A 42 -0.89 -5.59 3.65
CA LEU A 42 -1.77 -4.90 4.59
C LEU A 42 -2.08 -5.87 5.72
N ARG A 43 -1.87 -5.46 6.96
CA ARG A 43 -2.13 -6.28 8.15
C ARG A 43 -2.93 -5.51 9.16
N LYS A 44 -3.67 -6.22 10.00
CA LYS A 44 -4.40 -5.59 11.09
C LYS A 44 -3.44 -5.00 12.13
N SER A 45 -2.32 -5.67 12.34
CA SER A 45 -1.25 -5.19 13.21
C SER A 45 0.07 -5.79 12.72
N PRO A 46 1.22 -5.21 13.13
CA PRO A 46 2.52 -5.73 12.68
C PRO A 46 2.77 -7.19 13.04
N THR A 47 2.17 -7.67 14.13
CA THR A 47 2.38 -9.04 14.61
C THR A 47 1.35 -10.02 14.06
N ASN A 48 0.32 -9.54 13.35
CA ASN A 48 -0.71 -10.39 12.79
C ASN A 48 -0.18 -11.06 11.53
N TYR A 49 -0.21 -12.40 11.48
CA TYR A 49 0.29 -13.12 10.32
C TYR A 49 -0.70 -13.11 9.14
N ARG A 50 -1.96 -12.79 9.38
CA ARG A 50 -2.94 -12.64 8.29
C ARG A 50 -2.70 -11.31 7.59
N PHE A 51 -2.80 -11.34 6.28
CA PHE A 51 -2.54 -10.14 5.49
C PHE A 51 -3.33 -10.17 4.18
N ALA A 52 -3.49 -8.99 3.60
CA ALA A 52 -3.95 -8.84 2.23
C ALA A 52 -2.78 -8.29 1.41
N ASP A 53 -2.63 -8.79 0.18
CA ASP A 53 -1.59 -8.27 -0.71
C ASP A 53 -2.02 -6.93 -1.28
N ILE A 54 -1.07 -6.00 -1.28
CA ILE A 54 -1.18 -4.75 -2.01
C ILE A 54 -0.31 -4.92 -3.25
N GLN A 55 -0.88 -4.65 -4.42
CA GLN A 55 -0.11 -4.73 -5.66
C GLN A 55 0.81 -3.53 -5.74
N VAL A 56 2.08 -3.77 -6.06
CA VAL A 56 3.05 -2.69 -6.23
C VAL A 56 3.63 -2.78 -7.61
N GLY A 57 3.52 -1.68 -8.36
CA GLY A 57 4.15 -1.55 -9.66
C GLY A 57 5.15 -0.42 -9.64
N ILE A 58 6.32 -0.62 -10.23
CA ILE A 58 7.28 0.46 -10.41
C ILE A 58 6.91 1.17 -11.69
N LYS A 59 6.33 2.37 -11.57
CA LYS A 59 5.86 3.13 -12.74
C LYS A 59 6.99 3.80 -13.50
N SER A 60 7.95 4.33 -12.76
CA SER A 60 9.12 4.95 -13.35
C SER A 60 10.31 4.70 -12.43
N ALA A 61 11.15 3.76 -12.80
CA ALA A 61 12.28 3.36 -11.97
C ALA A 61 13.25 4.52 -11.75
N ALA A 62 13.57 5.23 -12.82
CA ALA A 62 14.53 6.34 -12.73
C ALA A 62 14.03 7.48 -11.85
N ASP A 63 12.70 7.63 -11.75
CA ASP A 63 12.09 8.71 -10.98
C ASP A 63 11.67 8.27 -9.58
N GLY A 64 11.93 7.03 -9.22
CA GLY A 64 11.55 6.50 -7.91
C GLY A 64 10.04 6.43 -7.71
N LEU A 65 9.28 6.33 -8.80
CA LEU A 65 7.83 6.37 -8.76
C LEU A 65 7.26 4.96 -8.73
N VAL A 66 6.48 4.66 -7.70
CA VAL A 66 5.79 3.39 -7.56
C VAL A 66 4.30 3.64 -7.42
N ASN A 67 3.51 2.64 -7.81
CA ASN A 67 2.06 2.66 -7.62
C ASN A 67 1.69 1.51 -6.70
N ILE A 68 0.88 1.78 -5.68
CA ILE A 68 0.29 0.74 -4.85
C ILE A 68 -1.20 0.69 -5.13
N SER A 69 -1.76 -0.51 -5.23
CA SER A 69 -3.16 -0.67 -5.58
C SER A 69 -3.75 -1.94 -4.98
N ILE A 70 -5.08 -1.92 -4.76
CA ILE A 70 -5.84 -3.08 -4.34
C ILE A 70 -7.14 -3.07 -5.15
N ALA A 71 -7.42 -4.18 -5.81
CA ALA A 71 -8.64 -4.29 -6.61
C ALA A 71 -9.88 -4.25 -5.73
N SER A 72 -10.99 -3.73 -6.27
CA SER A 72 -12.25 -3.68 -5.55
C SER A 72 -12.75 -5.07 -5.14
N SER A 73 -12.43 -6.09 -5.92
CA SER A 73 -12.77 -7.47 -5.60
C SER A 73 -12.09 -7.96 -4.31
N ILE A 74 -11.04 -7.29 -3.89
CA ILE A 74 -10.33 -7.61 -2.65
C ILE A 74 -10.74 -6.65 -1.54
N THR A 75 -10.84 -5.34 -1.83
CA THR A 75 -11.20 -4.39 -0.79
C THR A 75 -12.57 -4.66 -0.19
N LYS A 76 -13.49 -5.24 -0.96
CA LYS A 76 -14.83 -5.53 -0.46
C LYS A 76 -14.83 -6.54 0.68
N PHE A 77 -13.76 -7.31 0.85
CA PHE A 77 -13.64 -8.28 1.94
C PHE A 77 -12.82 -7.76 3.11
N LEU A 78 -12.28 -6.55 3.04
CA LEU A 78 -11.49 -6.02 4.13
C LEU A 78 -12.38 -5.61 5.28
N GLN A 79 -11.91 -5.90 6.49
CA GLN A 79 -12.61 -5.47 7.68
C GLN A 79 -12.32 -3.99 7.91
N GLY A 80 -13.37 -3.20 8.22
CA GLY A 80 -13.19 -1.80 8.54
C GLY A 80 -12.34 -1.59 9.77
N GLY A 81 -11.63 -0.48 9.81
CA GLY A 81 -10.82 -0.10 10.96
C GLY A 81 -9.38 0.19 10.58
N ARG A 82 -8.56 0.30 11.61
CA ARG A 82 -7.15 0.66 11.44
C ARG A 82 -6.33 -0.57 11.10
N HIS A 83 -5.50 -0.44 10.08
CA HIS A 83 -4.54 -1.46 9.65
C HIS A 83 -3.17 -0.82 9.53
N VAL A 84 -2.16 -1.62 9.30
CA VAL A 84 -0.80 -1.17 8.99
C VAL A 84 -0.38 -1.79 7.67
N TYR A 85 0.52 -1.12 6.97
CA TYR A 85 1.06 -1.64 5.72
C TYR A 85 2.52 -1.23 5.58
N ASP A 86 3.21 -1.92 4.69
CA ASP A 86 4.56 -1.52 4.30
C ASP A 86 4.76 -1.80 2.81
N VAL A 87 5.82 -1.23 2.27
CA VAL A 87 6.33 -1.55 0.94
C VAL A 87 7.78 -1.97 1.12
N VAL A 88 8.09 -3.20 0.72
CA VAL A 88 9.42 -3.76 0.82
C VAL A 88 10.02 -3.80 -0.57
N LEU A 89 11.20 -3.22 -0.71
CA LEU A 89 11.96 -3.26 -1.95
C LEU A 89 13.06 -4.31 -1.84
N THR A 90 13.31 -5.00 -2.94
CA THR A 90 14.41 -5.95 -3.04
C THR A 90 15.36 -5.46 -4.12
N ARG A 91 16.62 -5.24 -3.74
CA ARG A 91 17.66 -4.83 -4.68
C ARG A 91 18.03 -6.00 -5.60
N PRO A 92 18.66 -5.71 -6.75
CA PRO A 92 19.14 -6.79 -7.63
C PRO A 92 20.05 -7.80 -6.92
N SER A 93 20.76 -7.35 -5.88
CA SER A 93 21.62 -8.22 -5.07
C SER A 93 20.84 -9.14 -4.14
N GLY A 94 19.53 -8.96 -4.00
CA GLY A 94 18.71 -9.70 -3.05
C GLY A 94 18.52 -9.02 -1.71
N PHE A 95 19.19 -7.90 -1.47
CA PHE A 95 19.05 -7.15 -0.22
C PHE A 95 17.66 -6.55 -0.14
N LYS A 96 16.96 -6.81 0.97
CA LYS A 96 15.60 -6.32 1.18
C LYS A 96 15.61 -5.15 2.15
N LEU A 97 14.75 -4.16 1.89
CA LEU A 97 14.62 -3.01 2.78
C LEU A 97 13.17 -2.52 2.77
N VAL A 98 12.73 -1.99 3.90
CA VAL A 98 11.42 -1.36 4.01
C VAL A 98 11.56 0.07 3.50
N ALA A 99 10.82 0.39 2.45
CA ALA A 99 10.88 1.72 1.84
C ALA A 99 9.76 2.62 2.32
N VAL A 100 8.59 2.06 2.56
CA VAL A 100 7.40 2.81 2.99
C VAL A 100 6.72 2.02 4.09
N GLU A 101 6.22 2.72 5.08
CA GLU A 101 5.35 2.12 6.09
C GLU A 101 4.35 3.17 6.56
N GLY A 102 3.24 2.71 7.11
CA GLY A 102 2.24 3.62 7.63
C GLY A 102 0.99 2.92 8.09
N ASN A 103 0.04 3.73 8.48
CA ASN A 103 -1.29 3.26 8.85
C ASN A 103 -2.18 3.28 7.62
N ALA A 104 -3.06 2.29 7.56
CA ALA A 104 -4.08 2.23 6.52
C ALA A 104 -5.43 2.22 7.22
N LEU A 105 -6.22 3.26 7.03
CA LEU A 105 -7.57 3.29 7.54
C LEU A 105 -8.49 2.67 6.50
N VAL A 106 -9.11 1.54 6.86
CA VAL A 106 -10.09 0.89 6.01
C VAL A 106 -11.47 1.38 6.43
N ARG A 107 -12.14 2.05 5.52
CA ARG A 107 -13.44 2.67 5.78
C ARG A 107 -14.55 1.84 5.13
N SER A 108 -15.52 1.46 5.93
CA SER A 108 -16.73 0.84 5.40
C SER A 108 -17.58 1.94 4.79
N GLY A 109 -17.78 1.86 3.47
CA GLY A 109 -18.57 2.86 2.79
C GLY A 109 -20.05 2.66 2.99
N ILE A 110 -20.79 3.74 2.94
CA ILE A 110 -22.25 3.68 3.05
C ILE A 110 -22.81 2.83 1.90
N THR A 111 -22.26 3.01 0.72
CA THR A 111 -22.70 2.26 -0.46
C THR A 111 -22.55 0.76 -0.31
N THR A 112 -21.46 0.31 0.33
CA THR A 112 -21.21 -1.11 0.52
C THR A 112 -22.13 -1.72 1.57
N MET A 113 -22.75 -0.92 2.38
CA MET A 113 -23.65 -1.37 3.44
C MET A 113 -25.11 -1.25 3.07
N VAL A 114 -25.38 -0.68 1.95
CA VAL A 114 -26.74 -0.33 1.53
C VAL A 114 -27.63 -1.55 1.37
N HIS A 115 -27.06 -2.69 1.09
CA HIS A 115 -27.87 -3.88 0.85
C HIS A 115 -28.66 -4.30 2.06
N TYR A 116 -28.31 -3.87 3.24
CA TYR A 116 -29.14 -4.23 4.33
C TYR A 116 -30.05 -3.10 4.76
N PHE A 117 -29.85 -1.93 4.27
CA PHE A 117 -30.89 -1.00 4.37
C PHE A 117 -32.02 -1.35 3.51
N GLY A 118 -31.68 -2.10 2.63
CA GLY A 118 -32.52 -2.53 1.68
C GLY A 118 -33.77 -2.62 1.99
N SER A 119 -33.45 -2.35 2.75
CA SER A 119 -34.28 -2.21 2.91
C SER A 119 -34.64 -1.18 2.93
N PRO A 120 -34.87 -0.70 2.77
CA PRO A 120 -35.28 0.38 2.83
C PRO A 120 -35.88 0.66 2.58
#